data_3dd99b3cc591551987c1723546c89ade
#
_entry.id   3dd99b3cc591551987c1723546c89ade
#
_cell.length_a   1.000
_cell.length_b   1.000
_cell.length_c   1.000
_cell.angle_alpha   90.00
_cell.angle_beta   90.00
_cell.angle_gamma   90.00
#
_symmetry.space_group_name_H-M   'P 1'
#
loop_
_entity.id
_entity.type
_entity.pdbx_description
1 polymer ?
#
loop_
_entity_poly.entity_id
_entity_poly.type
_entity_poly.pdbx_seq_one_letter_code
_entity_poly.pdbx_strand_id
1 'polypeptide(L)'
;QNFNPLEQWFFDRIVRGQPIPIPGSGMALTHLGHCEDLATAMVSVLGNSKSIGQIYNISGDKAVTFDGLAKACAVATGKDPNTLVIVHYDPAQFDFGKKKAFPMRVQHFFADISKAKAELAWQPKFSLVEGLKDSYQNDYLASGQDKAEVNFSLDQQILSSRH
;
A
#
# COMPACT_ATOMS: atom_id res chain seq x y z
N GLN A 1 -14.04 4.46 0.11
CA GLN A 1 -13.19 4.67 1.29
C GLN A 1 -12.64 3.32 1.75
N ASN A 2 -11.32 3.18 1.75
CA ASN A 2 -10.69 1.95 2.16
C ASN A 2 -10.76 1.84 3.69
N PHE A 3 -11.31 0.74 4.24
CA PHE A 3 -11.38 0.52 5.70
C PHE A 3 -10.00 0.37 6.35
N ASN A 4 -8.97 0.14 5.55
CA ASN A 4 -7.60 0.00 6.01
C ASN A 4 -6.72 0.95 5.18
N PRO A 5 -6.38 2.13 5.73
CA PRO A 5 -5.70 3.19 5.00
C PRO A 5 -4.22 2.84 4.76
N LEU A 6 -3.94 1.90 3.86
CA LEU A 6 -2.58 1.42 3.60
C LEU A 6 -1.69 2.52 3.05
N GLU A 7 -2.03 3.02 1.86
CA GLU A 7 -1.27 4.06 1.16
C GLU A 7 -1.41 5.42 1.85
N GLN A 8 -2.57 5.74 2.43
CA GLN A 8 -2.80 6.98 3.18
C GLN A 8 -1.84 7.12 4.35
N TRP A 9 -1.52 6.02 5.03
CA TRP A 9 -0.54 6.01 6.11
C TRP A 9 0.83 6.53 5.65
N PHE A 10 1.27 6.16 4.44
CA PHE A 10 2.51 6.67 3.83
C PHE A 10 2.35 8.12 3.38
N PHE A 11 1.25 8.46 2.71
CA PHE A 11 0.97 9.82 2.26
C PHE A 11 0.99 10.81 3.43
N ASP A 12 0.37 10.46 4.55
CA ASP A 12 0.34 11.31 5.75
C ASP A 12 1.73 11.73 6.21
N ARG A 13 2.69 10.81 6.17
CA ARG A 13 4.08 11.08 6.58
C ARG A 13 4.84 11.86 5.53
N ILE A 14 4.68 11.48 4.28
CA ILE A 14 5.39 12.09 3.15
C ILE A 14 4.99 13.56 2.95
N VAL A 15 3.70 13.87 2.94
CA VAL A 15 3.24 15.25 2.72
C VAL A 15 3.63 16.19 3.86
N ARG A 16 3.76 15.65 5.08
CA ARG A 16 4.13 16.40 6.29
C ARG A 16 5.63 16.34 6.61
N GLY A 17 6.43 15.71 5.74
CA GLY A 17 7.88 15.59 5.93
C GLY A 17 8.29 14.80 7.19
N GLN A 18 7.43 13.88 7.64
CA GLN A 18 7.69 13.06 8.81
C GLN A 18 8.55 11.84 8.45
N PRO A 19 9.42 11.36 9.35
CA PRO A 19 10.07 10.06 9.20
C PRO A 19 9.04 8.94 9.07
N ILE A 20 9.39 7.89 8.33
CA ILE A 20 8.53 6.74 8.04
C ILE A 20 9.07 5.52 8.81
N PRO A 21 8.47 5.16 9.95
CA PRO A 21 8.90 3.99 10.71
C PRO A 21 8.38 2.71 10.04
N ILE A 22 9.29 1.90 9.51
CA ILE A 22 8.97 0.64 8.83
C ILE A 22 9.46 -0.53 9.69
N PRO A 23 8.58 -1.52 10.00
CA PRO A 23 8.95 -2.65 10.83
C PRO A 23 9.89 -3.62 10.11
N GLY A 24 10.81 -4.22 10.86
CA GLY A 24 11.81 -5.17 10.38
C GLY A 24 12.82 -4.50 9.45
N SER A 25 13.21 -5.19 8.41
CA SER A 25 14.19 -4.70 7.42
C SER A 25 13.58 -3.89 6.28
N GLY A 26 12.26 -3.66 6.28
CA GLY A 26 11.56 -3.04 5.16
C GLY A 26 11.41 -3.91 3.91
N MET A 27 11.96 -5.14 3.93
CA MET A 27 12.01 -6.03 2.77
C MET A 27 10.80 -6.97 2.64
N ALA A 28 9.85 -6.93 3.59
CA ALA A 28 8.60 -7.68 3.46
C ALA A 28 7.83 -7.19 2.23
N LEU A 29 7.33 -8.15 1.45
CA LEU A 29 6.60 -7.88 0.21
C LEU A 29 5.12 -7.65 0.50
N THR A 30 4.53 -6.68 -0.17
CA THR A 30 3.09 -6.46 -0.28
C THR A 30 2.68 -6.36 -1.75
N HIS A 31 1.40 -6.59 -2.03
CA HIS A 31 0.89 -6.62 -3.40
C HIS A 31 -0.42 -5.85 -3.48
N LEU A 32 -0.34 -4.63 -3.97
CA LEU A 32 -1.50 -3.75 -4.13
C LEU A 32 -2.09 -3.93 -5.53
N GLY A 33 -3.42 -3.81 -5.63
CA GLY A 33 -4.14 -3.75 -6.90
C GLY A 33 -5.02 -2.51 -6.93
N HIS A 34 -5.28 -1.98 -8.12
CA HIS A 34 -6.16 -0.84 -8.31
C HIS A 34 -7.63 -1.27 -8.35
N CYS A 35 -8.54 -0.46 -7.82
CA CYS A 35 -9.96 -0.79 -7.75
C CYS A 35 -10.61 -0.95 -9.14
N GLU A 36 -10.20 -0.16 -10.14
CA GLU A 36 -10.69 -0.31 -11.51
C GLU A 36 -10.21 -1.61 -12.16
N ASP A 37 -8.98 -2.04 -11.88
CA ASP A 37 -8.48 -3.33 -12.34
C ASP A 37 -9.28 -4.48 -11.74
N LEU A 38 -9.62 -4.39 -10.44
CA LEU A 38 -10.51 -5.35 -9.80
C LEU A 38 -11.90 -5.34 -10.44
N ALA A 39 -12.47 -4.17 -10.71
CA ALA A 39 -13.78 -4.03 -11.35
C ALA A 39 -13.78 -4.65 -12.75
N THR A 40 -12.75 -4.41 -13.56
CA THR A 40 -12.62 -5.02 -14.88
C THR A 40 -12.47 -6.54 -14.83
N ALA A 41 -11.75 -7.07 -13.82
CA ALA A 41 -11.67 -8.51 -13.58
C ALA A 41 -13.03 -9.10 -13.22
N MET A 42 -13.82 -8.43 -12.39
CA MET A 42 -15.19 -8.86 -12.05
C MET A 42 -16.10 -8.89 -13.27
N VAL A 43 -16.00 -7.90 -14.15
CA VAL A 43 -16.77 -7.87 -15.40
C VAL A 43 -16.35 -9.00 -16.34
N SER A 44 -15.06 -9.35 -16.38
CA SER A 44 -14.54 -10.38 -17.29
C SER A 44 -14.99 -11.82 -16.97
N VAL A 45 -15.57 -12.06 -15.78
CA VAL A 45 -16.17 -13.37 -15.46
C VAL A 45 -17.59 -13.53 -16.03
N LEU A 46 -18.26 -12.44 -16.39
CA LEU A 46 -19.63 -12.48 -16.89
C LEU A 46 -19.67 -13.12 -18.28
N GLY A 47 -20.45 -14.19 -18.43
CA GLY A 47 -20.55 -14.95 -19.68
C GLY A 47 -19.33 -15.81 -20.01
N ASN A 48 -18.33 -15.86 -19.15
CA ASN A 48 -17.14 -16.68 -19.33
C ASN A 48 -17.33 -18.06 -18.67
N SER A 49 -17.62 -19.09 -19.46
CA SER A 49 -17.83 -20.45 -18.94
C SER A 49 -16.62 -21.03 -18.20
N LYS A 50 -15.40 -20.58 -18.51
CA LYS A 50 -14.17 -21.01 -17.83
C LYS A 50 -14.12 -20.54 -16.38
N SER A 51 -14.85 -19.47 -16.03
CA SER A 51 -14.84 -18.91 -14.67
C SER A 51 -15.78 -19.64 -13.70
N ILE A 52 -16.65 -20.50 -14.19
CA ILE A 52 -17.64 -21.20 -13.35
C ILE A 52 -16.94 -22.07 -12.32
N GLY A 53 -17.21 -21.84 -11.04
CA GLY A 53 -16.64 -22.61 -9.93
C GLY A 53 -15.14 -22.34 -9.70
N GLN A 54 -14.56 -21.31 -10.32
CA GLN A 54 -13.16 -20.98 -10.19
C GLN A 54 -12.92 -19.87 -9.16
N ILE A 55 -11.71 -19.85 -8.60
CA ILE A 55 -11.20 -18.80 -7.72
C ILE A 55 -10.00 -18.15 -8.41
N TYR A 56 -9.97 -16.82 -8.40
CA TYR A 56 -8.92 -16.01 -8.99
C TYR A 56 -8.31 -15.06 -7.98
N ASN A 57 -6.99 -14.95 -7.98
CA ASN A 57 -6.30 -13.85 -7.34
C ASN A 57 -6.27 -12.66 -8.33
N ILE A 58 -6.64 -11.49 -7.85
CA ILE A 58 -6.61 -10.24 -8.61
C ILE A 58 -5.76 -9.23 -7.83
N SER A 59 -4.71 -8.71 -8.45
CA SER A 59 -3.81 -7.71 -7.87
C SER A 59 -3.08 -6.97 -9.00
N GLY A 60 -2.18 -6.05 -8.66
CA GLY A 60 -1.30 -5.40 -9.62
C GLY A 60 -0.35 -6.39 -10.30
N ASP A 61 0.46 -5.90 -11.23
CA ASP A 61 1.39 -6.75 -11.98
C ASP A 61 2.62 -7.19 -11.15
N LYS A 62 3.01 -6.38 -10.16
CA LYS A 62 4.24 -6.61 -9.37
C LYS A 62 4.00 -6.37 -7.88
N ALA A 63 4.54 -7.27 -7.06
CA ALA A 63 4.69 -7.04 -5.64
C ALA A 63 5.82 -6.02 -5.38
N VAL A 64 5.78 -5.36 -4.23
CA VAL A 64 6.74 -4.33 -3.82
C VAL A 64 7.13 -4.54 -2.36
N THR A 65 8.36 -4.20 -1.98
CA THR A 65 8.79 -4.18 -0.57
C THR A 65 8.16 -2.99 0.16
N PHE A 66 8.13 -3.02 1.49
CA PHE A 66 7.61 -1.88 2.26
C PHE A 66 8.42 -0.60 2.00
N ASP A 67 9.74 -0.71 1.91
CA ASP A 67 10.60 0.43 1.53
C ASP A 67 10.31 0.90 0.10
N GLY A 68 10.11 -0.04 -0.81
CA GLY A 68 9.74 0.26 -2.20
C GLY A 68 8.38 0.95 -2.29
N LEU A 69 7.41 0.54 -1.45
CA LEU A 69 6.09 1.19 -1.38
C LEU A 69 6.21 2.63 -0.87
N ALA A 70 7.00 2.87 0.18
CA ALA A 70 7.25 4.24 0.67
C ALA A 70 7.82 5.13 -0.44
N LYS A 71 8.81 4.63 -1.19
CA LYS A 71 9.41 5.34 -2.33
C LYS A 71 8.40 5.56 -3.47
N ALA A 72 7.58 4.56 -3.79
CA ALA A 72 6.53 4.70 -4.80
C ALA A 72 5.47 5.74 -4.39
N CYS A 73 5.10 5.79 -3.11
CA CYS A 73 4.21 6.83 -2.56
C CYS A 73 4.84 8.23 -2.67
N ALA A 74 6.16 8.37 -2.43
CA ALA A 74 6.83 9.65 -2.63
C ALA A 74 6.74 10.12 -4.09
N VAL A 75 7.04 9.23 -5.04
CA VAL A 75 6.89 9.55 -6.48
C VAL A 75 5.45 9.93 -6.83
N ALA A 76 4.46 9.23 -6.27
CA ALA A 76 3.05 9.51 -6.49
C ALA A 76 2.63 10.89 -5.98
N THR A 77 3.22 11.36 -4.87
CA THR A 77 2.97 12.69 -4.30
C THR A 77 3.82 13.81 -4.93
N GLY A 78 4.69 13.49 -5.91
CA GLY A 78 5.61 14.44 -6.53
C GLY A 78 6.85 14.78 -5.69
N LYS A 79 7.15 13.98 -4.66
CA LYS A 79 8.35 14.13 -3.83
C LYS A 79 9.49 13.26 -4.36
N ASP A 80 10.74 13.68 -4.12
CA ASP A 80 11.91 12.85 -4.42
C ASP A 80 11.99 11.67 -3.43
N PRO A 81 11.94 10.42 -3.88
CA PRO A 81 12.03 9.25 -3.01
C PRO A 81 13.36 9.12 -2.25
N ASN A 82 14.41 9.83 -2.70
CA ASN A 82 15.71 9.83 -2.02
C ASN A 82 15.74 10.78 -0.80
N THR A 83 14.78 11.66 -0.66
CA THR A 83 14.69 12.56 0.50
C THR A 83 13.92 11.95 1.67
N LEU A 84 13.36 10.75 1.51
CA LEU A 84 12.62 10.08 2.57
C LEU A 84 13.56 9.66 3.71
N VAL A 85 13.14 9.93 4.92
CA VAL A 85 13.78 9.40 6.14
C VAL A 85 13.03 8.12 6.53
N ILE A 86 13.49 6.97 6.04
CA ILE A 86 12.96 5.66 6.42
C ILE A 86 13.72 5.18 7.67
N VAL A 87 12.95 4.76 8.68
CA VAL A 87 13.49 4.29 9.96
C VAL A 87 13.01 2.88 10.23
N HIS A 88 13.92 1.91 10.17
CA HIS A 88 13.59 0.52 10.49
C HIS A 88 13.58 0.29 12.00
N TYR A 89 12.59 -0.46 12.49
CA TYR A 89 12.47 -0.80 13.91
C TYR A 89 12.07 -2.27 14.11
N ASP A 90 12.44 -2.84 15.24
CA ASP A 90 11.99 -4.18 15.64
C ASP A 90 10.66 -4.06 16.38
N PRO A 91 9.54 -4.54 15.80
CA PRO A 91 8.23 -4.44 16.45
C PRO A 91 8.13 -5.22 17.76
N ALA A 92 9.01 -6.22 18.01
CA ALA A 92 9.03 -6.96 19.25
C ALA A 92 9.51 -6.13 20.47
N GLN A 93 10.15 -4.98 20.21
CA GLN A 93 10.61 -4.07 21.27
C GLN A 93 9.51 -3.11 21.76
N PHE A 94 8.32 -3.16 21.16
CA PHE A 94 7.24 -2.22 21.45
C PHE A 94 5.93 -2.94 21.79
N ASP A 95 5.27 -2.49 22.84
CA ASP A 95 3.89 -2.86 23.14
C ASP A 95 2.96 -1.64 22.89
N PHE A 96 2.22 -1.70 21.82
CA PHE A 96 1.22 -0.69 21.48
C PHE A 96 -0.21 -1.09 21.90
N GLY A 97 -0.36 -2.19 22.65
CA GLY A 97 -1.64 -2.74 23.03
C GLY A 97 -2.48 -3.10 21.79
N LYS A 98 -3.69 -2.54 21.70
CA LYS A 98 -4.59 -2.77 20.55
C LYS A 98 -4.32 -1.85 19.35
N LYS A 99 -3.42 -0.87 19.48
CA LYS A 99 -3.11 0.07 18.41
C LYS A 99 -2.09 -0.54 17.44
N LYS A 100 -2.15 -0.13 16.18
CA LYS A 100 -1.19 -0.54 15.16
C LYS A 100 -0.34 0.66 14.76
N ALA A 101 0.97 0.56 14.96
CA ALA A 101 1.91 1.58 14.49
C ALA A 101 2.13 1.49 12.96
N PHE A 102 1.97 0.30 12.38
CA PHE A 102 2.12 0.06 10.94
C PHE A 102 0.84 -0.59 10.39
N PRO A 103 0.34 -0.16 9.21
CA PRO A 103 -0.98 -0.57 8.74
C PRO A 103 -1.05 -1.99 8.17
N MET A 104 0.10 -2.61 7.88
CA MET A 104 0.18 -3.93 7.26
C MET A 104 0.74 -4.99 8.21
N ARG A 105 0.56 -6.26 7.84
CA ARG A 105 1.20 -7.38 8.55
C ARG A 105 2.67 -7.46 8.14
N VAL A 106 3.56 -7.71 9.11
CA VAL A 106 5.01 -7.84 8.89
C VAL A 106 5.32 -9.25 8.38
N GLN A 107 4.85 -9.54 7.18
CA GLN A 107 5.08 -10.81 6.49
C GLN A 107 5.01 -10.58 4.97
N HIS A 108 5.59 -11.48 4.19
CA HIS A 108 5.38 -11.46 2.75
C HIS A 108 3.92 -11.78 2.42
N PHE A 109 3.29 -10.91 1.65
CA PHE A 109 1.93 -11.09 1.17
C PHE A 109 1.87 -10.68 -0.30
N PHE A 110 1.84 -11.66 -1.18
CA PHE A 110 1.70 -11.46 -2.63
C PHE A 110 0.94 -12.63 -3.24
N ALA A 111 0.40 -12.43 -4.43
CA ALA A 111 -0.42 -13.41 -5.12
C ALA A 111 0.08 -13.61 -6.55
N ASP A 112 -0.02 -14.85 -7.04
CA ASP A 112 0.12 -15.13 -8.45
C ASP A 112 -1.22 -14.85 -9.16
N ILE A 113 -1.18 -13.99 -10.18
CA ILE A 113 -2.33 -13.58 -10.99
C ILE A 113 -2.34 -14.25 -12.38
N SER A 114 -1.43 -15.18 -12.64
CA SER A 114 -1.27 -15.82 -13.96
C SER A 114 -2.54 -16.52 -14.42
N LYS A 115 -3.27 -17.18 -13.50
CA LYS A 115 -4.54 -17.83 -13.80
C LYS A 115 -5.60 -16.83 -14.28
N ALA A 116 -5.73 -15.70 -13.60
CA ALA A 116 -6.66 -14.64 -13.98
C ALA A 116 -6.33 -14.10 -15.38
N LYS A 117 -5.05 -13.83 -15.66
CA LYS A 117 -4.59 -13.39 -16.98
C LYS A 117 -4.95 -14.40 -18.08
N ALA A 118 -4.73 -15.70 -17.84
CA ALA A 118 -4.93 -16.73 -18.84
C ALA A 118 -6.40 -17.06 -19.11
N GLU A 119 -7.23 -17.13 -18.06
CA GLU A 119 -8.61 -17.60 -18.18
C GLU A 119 -9.63 -16.48 -18.37
N LEU A 120 -9.37 -15.28 -17.83
CA LEU A 120 -10.26 -14.14 -17.94
C LEU A 120 -9.87 -13.17 -19.08
N ALA A 121 -8.78 -13.42 -19.79
CA ALA A 121 -8.19 -12.48 -20.76
C ALA A 121 -8.01 -11.07 -20.14
N TRP A 122 -7.73 -11.02 -18.85
CA TRP A 122 -7.59 -9.83 -18.05
C TRP A 122 -6.11 -9.57 -17.70
N GLN A 123 -5.77 -8.32 -17.58
CA GLN A 123 -4.48 -7.88 -17.00
C GLN A 123 -4.66 -6.53 -16.32
N PRO A 124 -3.89 -6.25 -15.25
CA PRO A 124 -3.91 -4.94 -14.63
C PRO A 124 -3.43 -3.87 -15.60
N LYS A 125 -4.11 -2.74 -15.64
CA LYS A 125 -3.77 -1.58 -16.48
C LYS A 125 -2.89 -0.59 -15.73
N PHE A 126 -3.08 -0.50 -14.41
CA PHE A 126 -2.34 0.44 -13.58
C PHE A 126 -1.02 -0.16 -13.10
N SER A 127 0.09 0.52 -13.35
CA SER A 127 1.30 0.29 -12.58
C SER A 127 1.10 0.74 -11.13
N LEU A 128 1.97 0.28 -10.22
CA LEU A 128 1.91 0.69 -8.81
C LEU A 128 1.91 2.21 -8.65
N VAL A 129 2.79 2.92 -9.36
CA VAL A 129 2.90 4.38 -9.23
C VAL A 129 1.69 5.10 -9.81
N GLU A 130 1.13 4.62 -10.92
CA GLU A 130 -0.08 5.20 -11.52
C GLU A 130 -1.29 5.03 -10.59
N GLY A 131 -1.48 3.82 -10.03
CA GLY A 131 -2.55 3.56 -9.07
C GLY A 131 -2.39 4.38 -7.78
N LEU A 132 -1.15 4.55 -7.28
CA LEU A 132 -0.89 5.42 -6.13
C LEU A 132 -1.12 6.90 -6.43
N LYS A 133 -0.82 7.37 -7.66
CA LYS A 133 -1.14 8.75 -8.07
C LYS A 133 -2.64 8.98 -8.13
N ASP A 134 -3.39 8.02 -8.66
CA ASP A 134 -4.84 8.08 -8.70
C ASP A 134 -5.42 8.15 -7.29
N SER A 135 -5.01 7.24 -6.38
CA SER A 135 -5.42 7.25 -4.97
C SER A 135 -5.05 8.56 -4.26
N TYR A 136 -3.84 9.08 -4.53
CA TYR A 136 -3.41 10.35 -3.93
C TYR A 136 -4.28 11.54 -4.37
N GLN A 137 -4.59 11.66 -5.66
CA GLN A 137 -5.33 12.79 -6.21
C GLN A 137 -6.83 12.66 -5.96
N ASN A 138 -7.41 11.51 -6.27
CA ASN A 138 -8.84 11.30 -6.34
C ASN A 138 -9.47 10.81 -5.04
N ASP A 139 -8.66 10.34 -4.07
CA ASP A 139 -9.14 9.97 -2.74
C ASP A 139 -8.49 10.85 -1.66
N TYR A 140 -7.18 10.82 -1.51
CA TYR A 140 -6.47 11.49 -0.41
C TYR A 140 -6.64 13.01 -0.43
N LEU A 141 -6.34 13.68 -1.55
CA LEU A 141 -6.52 15.13 -1.68
C LEU A 141 -7.99 15.51 -1.80
N ALA A 142 -8.77 14.77 -2.58
CA ALA A 142 -10.19 15.06 -2.79
C ALA A 142 -11.02 14.97 -1.50
N SER A 143 -10.62 14.10 -0.55
CA SER A 143 -11.25 14.00 0.78
C SER A 143 -10.69 14.98 1.81
N GLY A 144 -9.66 15.79 1.46
CA GLY A 144 -9.04 16.78 2.35
C GLY A 144 -8.13 16.17 3.42
N GLN A 145 -7.65 14.94 3.23
CA GLN A 145 -6.79 14.24 4.20
C GLN A 145 -5.43 14.94 4.38
N ASP A 146 -4.93 15.63 3.36
CA ASP A 146 -3.71 16.44 3.42
C ASP A 146 -3.79 17.54 4.50
N LYS A 147 -4.99 18.02 4.81
CA LYS A 147 -5.27 19.07 5.80
C LYS A 147 -5.77 18.50 7.14
N ALA A 148 -6.09 17.21 7.20
CA ALA A 148 -6.59 16.58 8.41
C ALA A 148 -5.48 16.51 9.48
N GLU A 149 -5.88 16.57 10.75
CA GLU A 149 -4.98 16.33 11.87
C GLU A 149 -4.63 14.84 11.95
N VAL A 150 -3.34 14.52 12.03
CA VAL A 150 -2.83 13.15 12.11
C VAL A 150 -2.04 12.97 13.39
N ASN A 151 -2.35 11.91 14.12
CA ASN A 151 -1.66 11.59 15.36
C ASN A 151 -0.43 10.70 15.08
N PHE A 152 0.77 11.24 15.30
CA PHE A 152 2.05 10.56 15.14
C PHE A 152 2.64 10.05 16.47
N SER A 153 1.86 9.94 17.55
CA SER A 153 2.38 9.56 18.86
C SER A 153 3.08 8.19 18.88
N LEU A 154 2.61 7.22 18.10
CA LEU A 154 3.26 5.91 17.99
C LEU A 154 4.58 5.99 17.22
N ASP A 155 4.64 6.82 16.18
CA ASP A 155 5.88 7.07 15.44
C ASP A 155 6.92 7.72 16.35
N GLN A 156 6.52 8.70 17.16
CA GLN A 156 7.40 9.37 18.11
C GLN A 156 7.97 8.40 19.15
N GLN A 157 7.16 7.45 19.65
CA GLN A 157 7.64 6.40 20.54
C GLN A 157 8.73 5.54 19.89
N ILE A 158 8.53 5.14 18.62
CA ILE A 158 9.52 4.37 17.87
C ILE A 158 10.81 5.17 17.65
N LEU A 159 10.67 6.43 17.24
CA LEU A 159 11.81 7.29 16.90
C LEU A 159 12.64 7.66 18.14
N SER A 160 12.01 7.86 19.29
CA SER A 160 12.69 8.21 20.53
C SER A 160 13.45 7.06 21.21
N SER A 161 13.15 5.80 20.87
CA SER A 161 13.82 4.63 21.45
C SER A 161 15.21 4.36 20.85
N ARG A 162 15.69 5.17 19.93
CA ARG A 162 16.98 5.03 19.23
C ARG A 162 18.14 5.83 19.85
N HIS A 163 17.96 6.30 21.10
CA HIS A 163 19.02 6.99 21.85
C HIS A 163 19.68 6.11 22.88
#